data_a95d1b50e660658a284fe086bf5d9f33
#
_entry.id   a95d1b50e660658a284fe086bf5d9f33
#
_cell.length_a   1.000
_cell.length_b   1.000
_cell.length_c   1.000
_cell.angle_alpha   90.00
_cell.angle_beta   90.00
_cell.angle_gamma   90.00
#
_symmetry.space_group_name_H-M   'P 1'
#
loop_
_entity.id
_entity.type
_entity.pdbx_description
1 polymer ?
#
loop_
_entity_poly.entity_id
_entity_poly.type
_entity_poly.pdbx_seq_one_letter_code
_entity_poly.pdbx_strand_id
1 'polypeptide(L)'
;MTEGAPGDGGVILARLEVDYLRQLYYRVGERLCVRSTVTRLGTSSFTVRQELVQDDEVAIRASVVMVSFDFATDTSRAMSDDERTHWSRFAEP
;
A
#
# COMPACT_ATOMS: atom_id res chain seq x y z
N MET A 1 9.04 -11.52 -12.09
CA MET A 1 8.67 -10.99 -12.27
C MET A 1 8.39 -10.38 -13.05
N THR A 2 8.49 -10.10 -13.25
CA THR A 2 8.30 -9.50 -13.83
C THR A 2 8.28 -8.77 -14.44
N GLU A 3 8.24 -8.40 -14.53
CA GLU A 3 8.19 -7.78 -15.08
C GLU A 3 7.90 -6.83 -15.38
N GLY A 4 8.11 -6.90 -15.46
CA GLY A 4 7.70 -5.64 -15.35
C GLY A 4 7.98 -4.76 -16.43
N ALA A 5 7.65 -3.70 -16.32
CA ALA A 5 7.98 -2.71 -17.24
C ALA A 5 9.40 -2.91 -17.62
N PRO A 6 9.81 -2.60 -18.75
CA PRO A 6 11.16 -2.85 -19.17
C PRO A 6 12.10 -2.71 -18.01
N GLY A 7 11.66 -3.16 -16.94
CA GLY A 7 12.47 -3.36 -15.80
C GLY A 7 12.98 -2.13 -15.12
N ASP A 8 12.65 -1.02 -15.59
CA ASP A 8 13.33 0.17 -15.11
C ASP A 8 12.55 0.91 -14.06
N GLY A 9 11.27 0.66 -13.97
CA GLY A 9 10.44 1.36 -13.02
C GLY A 9 9.72 0.41 -12.11
N GLY A 10 9.44 0.84 -10.91
CA GLY A 10 8.71 0.06 -9.94
C GLY A 10 8.46 0.85 -8.70
N VAL A 11 8.10 0.12 -7.66
CA VAL A 11 7.76 0.70 -6.36
C VAL A 11 8.54 -0.03 -5.31
N ILE A 12 9.09 0.70 -4.37
CA ILE A 12 9.77 0.09 -3.23
C ILE A 12 9.04 0.48 -1.94
N LEU A 13 9.12 -0.40 -0.97
CA LEU A 13 8.59 -0.15 0.36
C LEU A 13 9.60 0.71 1.12
N ALA A 14 9.19 1.91 1.48
CA ALA A 14 10.10 2.83 2.17
C ALA A 14 9.88 2.82 3.68
N ARG A 15 8.65 2.55 4.13
CA ARG A 15 8.34 2.55 5.55
C ARG A 15 7.13 1.70 5.81
N LEU A 16 7.14 1.02 6.94
CA LEU A 16 6.01 0.22 7.40
C LEU A 16 5.81 0.46 8.88
N GLU A 17 4.60 0.87 9.25
CA GLU A 17 4.20 0.97 10.64
C GLU A 17 3.00 0.07 10.85
N VAL A 18 3.00 -0.70 11.91
CA VAL A 18 1.92 -1.64 12.20
C VAL A 18 1.48 -1.45 13.64
N ASP A 19 0.19 -1.26 13.83
CA ASP A 19 -0.44 -1.19 15.15
C ASP A 19 -1.33 -2.39 15.34
N TYR A 20 -1.10 -3.11 16.42
CA TYR A 20 -1.92 -4.24 16.83
C TYR A 20 -2.92 -3.73 17.83
N LEU A 21 -4.16 -3.54 17.39
CA LEU A 21 -5.19 -2.92 18.20
C LEU A 21 -5.99 -3.93 19.00
N ARG A 22 -6.15 -5.13 18.45
CA ARG A 22 -6.92 -6.20 19.05
C ARG A 22 -6.30 -7.52 18.70
N GLN A 23 -6.59 -8.54 19.50
CA GLN A 23 -6.20 -9.90 19.20
C GLN A 23 -7.04 -10.45 18.06
N LEU A 24 -6.40 -11.14 17.13
CA LEU A 24 -7.08 -11.89 16.08
C LEU A 24 -7.30 -13.31 16.56
N TYR A 25 -8.42 -13.90 16.17
CA TYR A 25 -8.75 -15.28 16.53
C TYR A 25 -8.78 -16.12 15.28
N TYR A 26 -8.12 -17.27 15.33
CA TYR A 26 -8.19 -18.22 14.24
C TYR A 26 -9.53 -18.94 14.30
N ARG A 27 -10.30 -18.86 13.21
CA ARG A 27 -11.58 -19.54 13.08
C ARG A 27 -11.64 -20.22 11.74
N VAL A 28 -11.87 -21.53 11.76
CA VAL A 28 -11.92 -22.32 10.54
C VAL A 28 -13.06 -21.85 9.66
N GLY A 29 -12.77 -21.62 8.38
CA GLY A 29 -13.78 -21.20 7.42
C GLY A 29 -14.14 -19.72 7.43
N GLU A 30 -13.60 -18.98 8.37
CA GLU A 30 -13.85 -17.54 8.42
C GLU A 30 -12.89 -16.81 7.50
N ARG A 31 -13.40 -15.79 6.81
CA ARG A 31 -12.58 -14.90 6.00
C ARG A 31 -12.39 -13.59 6.74
N LEU A 32 -11.14 -13.17 6.82
CA LEU A 32 -10.84 -11.85 7.36
C LEU A 32 -10.96 -10.82 6.23
N CYS A 33 -11.42 -9.65 6.59
CA CYS A 33 -11.57 -8.57 5.65
C CYS A 33 -10.36 -7.64 5.73
N VAL A 34 -9.74 -7.37 4.59
CA VAL A 34 -8.64 -6.41 4.51
C VAL A 34 -9.14 -5.22 3.70
N ARG A 35 -9.02 -4.03 4.28
CA ARG A 35 -9.36 -2.79 3.60
C ARG A 35 -8.09 -2.01 3.33
N SER A 36 -7.96 -1.50 2.11
CA SER A 36 -6.81 -0.72 1.71
C SER A 36 -7.26 0.63 1.17
N THR A 37 -6.64 1.68 1.64
CA THR A 37 -6.99 3.05 1.27
C THR A 37 -5.72 3.85 1.08
N VAL A 38 -5.63 4.58 -0.02
CA VAL A 38 -4.53 5.53 -0.20
C VAL A 38 -4.87 6.79 0.57
N THR A 39 -4.07 7.10 1.57
CA THR A 39 -4.32 8.26 2.44
C THR A 39 -3.52 9.49 2.04
N ARG A 40 -2.46 9.28 1.26
CA ARG A 40 -1.64 10.39 0.79
C ARG A 40 -1.04 10.03 -0.56
N LEU A 41 -1.07 10.98 -1.47
CA LEU A 41 -0.50 10.80 -2.80
C LEU A 41 0.44 11.97 -3.06
N GLY A 42 1.74 11.71 -2.97
CA GLY A 42 2.75 12.73 -3.21
C GLY A 42 3.24 12.69 -4.65
N THR A 43 4.36 13.33 -4.91
CA THR A 43 4.95 13.39 -6.24
C THR A 43 5.58 12.06 -6.63
N SER A 44 6.37 11.48 -5.75
CA SER A 44 7.07 10.23 -6.00
C SER A 44 6.76 9.16 -4.96
N SER A 45 5.85 9.44 -4.04
CA SER A 45 5.50 8.48 -2.98
C SER A 45 4.00 8.52 -2.73
N PHE A 46 3.51 7.44 -2.13
CA PHE A 46 2.14 7.41 -1.68
C PHE A 46 2.06 6.56 -0.41
N THR A 47 1.06 6.83 0.40
CA THR A 47 0.86 6.12 1.65
C THR A 47 -0.44 5.34 1.55
N VAL A 48 -0.38 4.08 1.92
CA VAL A 48 -1.53 3.19 1.94
C VAL A 48 -1.82 2.81 3.38
N ARG A 49 -3.07 2.99 3.80
CA ARG A 49 -3.52 2.45 5.07
C ARG A 49 -4.19 1.12 4.80
N GLN A 50 -3.78 0.10 5.50
CA GLN A 50 -4.39 -1.21 5.43
C GLN A 50 -4.94 -1.57 6.79
N GLU A 51 -6.14 -2.12 6.79
CA GLU A 51 -6.79 -2.53 8.03
C GLU A 51 -7.28 -3.96 7.89
N LEU A 52 -6.96 -4.76 8.89
CA LEU A 52 -7.44 -6.12 8.98
C LEU A 52 -8.59 -6.13 9.98
N VAL A 53 -9.76 -6.53 9.52
CA VAL A 53 -11.00 -6.41 10.28
C VAL A 53 -11.52 -7.80 10.63
N GLN A 54 -11.87 -7.98 11.90
CA GLN A 54 -12.55 -9.16 12.38
C GLN A 54 -13.67 -8.73 13.32
N ASP A 55 -14.85 -9.34 13.17
CA ASP A 55 -16.03 -9.00 13.96
C ASP A 55 -16.38 -7.51 13.87
N ASP A 56 -16.27 -6.95 12.65
CA ASP A 56 -16.57 -5.55 12.37
C ASP A 56 -15.67 -4.56 13.12
N GLU A 57 -14.54 -5.04 13.65
CA GLU A 57 -13.60 -4.18 14.34
C GLU A 57 -12.21 -4.31 13.74
N VAL A 58 -11.50 -3.19 13.69
CA VAL A 58 -10.13 -3.19 13.18
C VAL A 58 -9.22 -3.83 14.21
N ALA A 59 -8.60 -4.92 13.83
CA ALA A 59 -7.67 -5.62 14.71
C ALA A 59 -6.22 -5.18 14.47
N ILE A 60 -5.86 -4.97 13.22
CA ILE A 60 -4.52 -4.52 12.85
C ILE A 60 -4.66 -3.36 11.87
N ARG A 61 -3.89 -2.32 12.11
CA ARG A 61 -3.81 -1.20 11.18
C ARG A 61 -2.36 -1.00 10.78
N ALA A 62 -2.12 -0.88 9.49
CA ALA A 62 -0.79 -0.64 8.98
C ALA A 62 -0.78 0.60 8.10
N SER A 63 0.32 1.33 8.18
CA SER A 63 0.59 2.44 7.29
C SER A 63 1.83 2.10 6.50
N VAL A 64 1.71 2.10 5.19
CA VAL A 64 2.77 1.67 4.28
C VAL A 64 3.11 2.83 3.37
N VAL A 65 4.37 3.25 3.39
CA VAL A 65 4.84 4.29 2.48
C VAL A 65 5.58 3.62 1.34
N MET A 66 5.09 3.86 0.14
CA MET A 66 5.68 3.32 -1.08
C MET A 66 6.30 4.45 -1.89
N VAL A 67 7.44 4.18 -2.49
CA VAL A 67 8.15 5.18 -3.28
C VAL A 67 8.32 4.65 -4.70
N SER A 68 7.95 5.48 -5.66
CA SER A 68 8.17 5.19 -7.06
C SER A 68 9.67 5.31 -7.35
N PHE A 69 10.23 4.31 -8.00
CA PHE A 69 11.67 4.16 -8.11
C PHE A 69 12.08 3.81 -9.52
N ASP A 70 13.21 4.36 -9.93
CA ASP A 70 13.83 4.03 -11.20
C ASP A 70 15.05 3.15 -10.91
N PHE A 71 14.95 1.90 -11.27
CA PHE A 71 16.03 0.93 -10.98
C PHE A 71 17.21 1.09 -11.91
N ALA A 72 17.02 1.72 -13.06
CA ALA A 72 18.13 1.96 -13.98
C ALA A 72 19.10 3.01 -13.42
N THR A 73 18.56 4.04 -12.77
CA THR A 73 19.37 5.09 -12.18
C THR A 73 19.57 4.93 -10.67
N ASP A 74 18.86 3.96 -10.08
CA ASP A 74 18.92 3.70 -8.65
C ASP A 74 18.48 4.91 -7.83
N THR A 75 17.43 5.58 -8.30
CA THR A 75 16.90 6.78 -7.62
C THR A 75 15.38 6.76 -7.63
N SER A 76 14.80 7.55 -6.72
CA SER A 76 13.37 7.76 -6.76
C SER A 76 13.00 8.60 -7.99
N ARG A 77 11.78 8.44 -8.46
CA ARG A 77 11.27 9.18 -9.60
C ARG A 77 9.86 9.66 -9.33
N ALA A 78 9.47 10.72 -10.02
CA ALA A 78 8.09 11.18 -9.95
C ALA A 78 7.17 10.14 -10.58
N MET A 79 6.00 9.96 -10.01
CA MET A 79 4.99 9.10 -10.59
C MET A 79 4.44 9.72 -11.87
N SER A 80 4.16 8.88 -12.87
CA SER A 80 3.50 9.33 -14.08
C SER A 80 2.04 9.67 -13.79
N ASP A 81 1.40 10.37 -14.71
CA ASP A 81 -0.01 10.69 -14.58
C ASP A 81 -0.86 9.43 -14.51
N ASP A 82 -0.51 8.41 -15.27
CA ASP A 82 -1.23 7.14 -15.24
C ASP A 82 -1.09 6.47 -13.88
N GLU A 83 0.09 6.49 -13.29
CA GLU A 83 0.30 5.92 -11.97
C GLU A 83 -0.49 6.68 -10.91
N ARG A 84 -0.47 8.00 -10.97
CA ARG A 84 -1.23 8.82 -10.03
C ARG A 84 -2.73 8.57 -10.16
N THR A 85 -3.21 8.44 -11.38
CA THR A 85 -4.62 8.13 -11.62
C THR A 85 -4.96 6.75 -11.04
N HIS A 86 -4.09 5.78 -11.25
CA HIS A 86 -4.32 4.44 -10.73
C HIS A 86 -4.46 4.44 -9.21
N TRP A 87 -3.52 5.07 -8.51
CA TRP A 87 -3.53 5.05 -7.05
C TRP A 87 -4.63 5.94 -6.47
N SER A 88 -5.01 6.99 -7.18
CA SER A 88 -6.07 7.88 -6.71
C SER A 88 -7.42 7.17 -6.60
N ARG A 89 -7.61 6.06 -7.32
CA ARG A 89 -8.84 5.27 -7.23
C ARG A 89 -9.05 4.68 -5.85
N PHE A 90 -7.99 4.52 -5.10
CA PHE A 90 -8.05 3.93 -3.76
C PHE A 90 -7.98 5.00 -2.67
N ALA A 91 -7.99 6.26 -3.05
CA ALA A 91 -7.94 7.34 -2.08
C ALA A 91 -9.28 7.49 -1.36
N GLU A 92 -9.21 8.01 -0.15
CA GLU A 92 -10.42 8.33 0.60
C GLU A 92 -11.18 9.44 -0.10
N PRO A 93 -12.50 9.38 -0.11
CA PRO A 93 -13.32 10.43 -0.70
C PRO A 93 -13.21 11.74 0.09
#